data_13de70585d700a9261071d992c00150b
#
_entry.id   13de70585d700a9261071d992c00150b
#
_cell.length_a   1.000
_cell.length_b   1.000
_cell.length_c   1.000
_cell.angle_alpha   90.00
_cell.angle_beta   90.00
_cell.angle_gamma   90.00
#
_symmetry.space_group_name_H-M   'P 1'
#
loop_
_entity.id
_entity.type
_entity.pdbx_description
1 polymer ?
#
loop_
_entity_poly.entity_id
_entity_poly.type
_entity_poly.pdbx_seq_one_letter_code
_entity_poly.pdbx_strand_id
1 'polypeptide(L)'
;MITIATQCADRKEMVRKLSAHLGIPAVYMRTPTYAFRIGEITVNRDASVSGEREALLPAAEFLMENGYISELPAELTADDSEAPDDKALASSGPGCTSSEEITTTTLRIYEPDWTVQSMTNFIHMLYAHQDLINRMLQMNCLRIDEVFIQNLATIRLTCVSDFETMMHDAIRAGQITGVNLDAGAVTVDLPYERDSIRWVFYSQLISACIKAAKAAKRVLPRRLDSATDKYHANAWLNRLGFGGSEYKELRRTLMGHLYGYAAFKSEDRMQAHKNRLAEQRRIRHEENEEAKEYD
;
A
#
# COMPACT_ATOMS: atom_id res chain seq x y z
N MET A 1 22.07 0.28 -4.61
CA MET A 1 21.23 0.37 -5.82
C MET A 1 20.89 1.84 -6.02
N ILE A 2 21.32 2.44 -7.11
CA ILE A 2 21.16 3.88 -7.42
C ILE A 2 20.05 4.01 -8.46
N THR A 3 19.27 5.08 -8.42
CA THR A 3 18.21 5.35 -9.39
C THR A 3 18.39 6.73 -10.01
N ILE A 4 18.47 6.77 -11.32
CA ILE A 4 18.65 7.99 -12.12
C ILE A 4 17.31 8.36 -12.73
N ALA A 5 16.78 9.54 -12.39
CA ALA A 5 15.58 10.07 -13.03
C ALA A 5 15.93 10.61 -14.43
N THR A 6 15.21 10.21 -15.46
CA THR A 6 15.44 10.66 -16.83
C THR A 6 14.32 11.53 -17.35
N GLN A 7 14.64 12.51 -18.19
CA GLN A 7 13.67 13.32 -18.91
C GLN A 7 13.50 12.74 -20.32
N CYS A 8 12.66 11.73 -20.46
CA CYS A 8 12.49 11.04 -21.73
C CYS A 8 11.02 11.07 -22.20
N ALA A 9 10.80 11.53 -23.43
CA ALA A 9 9.48 11.53 -24.05
C ALA A 9 9.04 10.14 -24.56
N ASP A 10 10.00 9.31 -25.02
CA ASP A 10 9.75 7.94 -25.47
C ASP A 10 10.72 6.95 -24.81
N ARG A 11 10.23 6.29 -23.77
CA ARG A 11 10.96 5.26 -23.02
C ARG A 11 11.43 4.09 -23.89
N LYS A 12 10.63 3.66 -24.87
CA LYS A 12 10.99 2.51 -25.71
C LYS A 12 12.18 2.83 -26.61
N GLU A 13 12.22 4.04 -27.14
CA GLU A 13 13.34 4.51 -27.94
C GLU A 13 14.60 4.63 -27.11
N MET A 14 14.51 5.20 -25.91
CA MET A 14 15.63 5.28 -24.94
C MET A 14 16.17 3.89 -24.60
N VAL A 15 15.29 2.93 -24.27
CA VAL A 15 15.68 1.54 -23.97
C VAL A 15 16.39 0.89 -25.16
N ARG A 16 15.89 1.09 -26.38
CA ARG A 16 16.52 0.54 -27.59
C ARG A 16 17.93 1.09 -27.82
N LYS A 17 18.09 2.41 -27.67
CA LYS A 17 19.39 3.08 -27.82
C LYS A 17 20.38 2.67 -26.73
N LEU A 18 19.91 2.62 -25.45
CA LEU A 18 20.71 2.18 -24.31
C LEU A 18 21.13 0.72 -24.44
N SER A 19 20.23 -0.15 -24.87
CA SER A 19 20.53 -1.57 -25.16
C SER A 19 21.55 -1.75 -26.25
N ALA A 20 21.49 -0.93 -27.32
CA ALA A 20 22.46 -0.93 -28.41
C ALA A 20 23.83 -0.43 -27.95
N HIS A 21 23.87 0.62 -27.11
CA HIS A 21 25.11 1.18 -26.56
C HIS A 21 25.82 0.20 -25.63
N LEU A 22 25.09 -0.45 -24.73
CA LEU A 22 25.64 -1.43 -23.79
C LEU A 22 25.92 -2.80 -24.43
N GLY A 23 25.44 -3.06 -25.65
CA GLY A 23 25.58 -4.35 -26.33
C GLY A 23 24.78 -5.48 -25.68
N ILE A 24 23.85 -5.18 -24.78
CA ILE A 24 23.05 -6.14 -24.01
C ILE A 24 21.59 -6.05 -24.42
N PRO A 25 20.92 -7.18 -24.78
CA PRO A 25 19.53 -7.13 -25.21
C PRO A 25 18.60 -6.73 -24.06
N ALA A 26 17.66 -5.83 -24.36
CA ALA A 26 16.63 -5.41 -23.41
C ALA A 26 15.52 -6.45 -23.31
N VAL A 27 15.22 -6.93 -22.10
CA VAL A 27 14.15 -7.87 -21.80
C VAL A 27 12.99 -7.13 -21.14
N TYR A 28 11.80 -7.22 -21.74
CA TYR A 28 10.60 -6.63 -21.15
C TYR A 28 10.01 -7.51 -20.06
N MET A 29 9.95 -6.99 -18.84
CA MET A 29 9.56 -7.69 -17.63
C MET A 29 8.05 -7.70 -17.39
N ARG A 30 7.21 -7.61 -18.39
CA ARG A 30 5.71 -7.69 -18.29
C ARG A 30 5.15 -7.27 -16.92
N THR A 31 3.95 -7.72 -16.58
CA THR A 31 3.33 -7.50 -15.26
C THR A 31 4.08 -8.27 -14.15
N PRO A 32 4.30 -7.69 -12.96
CA PRO A 32 3.71 -6.43 -12.45
C PRO A 32 4.53 -5.16 -12.72
N THR A 33 5.83 -5.27 -13.02
CA THR A 33 6.73 -4.10 -13.03
C THR A 33 6.67 -3.25 -14.29
N TYR A 34 6.31 -3.85 -15.44
CA TYR A 34 6.35 -3.20 -16.77
C TYR A 34 7.71 -2.54 -17.07
N ALA A 35 8.78 -2.99 -16.44
CA ALA A 35 10.14 -2.51 -16.60
C ALA A 35 10.85 -3.20 -17.77
N PHE A 36 11.93 -2.61 -18.25
CA PHE A 36 12.89 -3.27 -19.14
C PHE A 36 14.15 -3.56 -18.35
N ARG A 37 14.65 -4.79 -18.47
CA ARG A 37 15.92 -5.20 -17.87
C ARG A 37 16.98 -5.28 -18.96
N ILE A 38 18.14 -4.63 -18.75
CA ILE A 38 19.30 -4.63 -19.64
C ILE A 38 20.49 -5.06 -18.78
N GLY A 39 20.82 -6.37 -18.76
CA GLY A 39 21.81 -6.91 -17.83
C GLY A 39 21.43 -6.69 -16.36
N GLU A 40 22.23 -5.91 -15.64
CA GLU A 40 22.01 -5.55 -14.22
C GLU A 40 21.24 -4.22 -14.05
N ILE A 41 20.93 -3.55 -15.14
CA ILE A 41 20.20 -2.29 -15.14
C ILE A 41 18.70 -2.53 -15.38
N THR A 42 17.87 -1.81 -14.67
CA THR A 42 16.41 -1.85 -14.85
C THR A 42 15.89 -0.47 -15.24
N VAL A 43 15.19 -0.38 -16.36
CA VAL A 43 14.49 0.84 -16.79
C VAL A 43 13.04 0.71 -16.36
N ASN A 44 12.63 1.50 -15.40
CA ASN A 44 11.31 1.49 -14.77
C ASN A 44 10.23 2.07 -15.70
N ARG A 45 8.96 1.98 -15.27
CA ARG A 45 7.82 2.46 -16.05
C ARG A 45 7.81 3.97 -16.25
N ASP A 46 8.34 4.72 -15.32
CA ASP A 46 8.50 6.18 -15.32
C ASP A 46 9.74 6.66 -16.10
N ALA A 47 10.42 5.74 -16.80
CA ALA A 47 11.67 5.95 -17.50
C ALA A 47 12.90 6.15 -16.59
N SER A 48 12.78 6.07 -15.26
CA SER A 48 13.96 6.06 -14.38
C SER A 48 14.81 4.80 -14.61
N VAL A 49 16.12 4.93 -14.44
CA VAL A 49 17.10 3.87 -14.64
C VAL A 49 17.73 3.50 -13.31
N SER A 50 17.58 2.23 -12.89
CA SER A 50 18.05 1.73 -11.60
C SER A 50 19.06 0.60 -11.78
N GLY A 51 20.11 0.55 -10.94
CA GLY A 51 21.11 -0.51 -10.97
C GLY A 51 22.16 -0.33 -9.88
N GLU A 52 23.18 -1.18 -9.87
CA GLU A 52 24.36 -1.01 -9.05
C GLU A 52 25.30 0.01 -9.67
N ARG A 53 26.15 0.65 -8.87
CA ARG A 53 27.04 1.74 -9.28
C ARG A 53 27.89 1.40 -10.51
N GLU A 54 28.53 0.24 -10.49
CA GLU A 54 29.42 -0.20 -11.57
C GLU A 54 28.68 -0.41 -12.90
N ALA A 55 27.46 -0.95 -12.84
CA ALA A 55 26.64 -1.17 -14.02
C ALA A 55 25.99 0.13 -14.55
N LEU A 56 25.74 1.10 -13.66
CA LEU A 56 25.10 2.36 -14.02
C LEU A 56 26.05 3.39 -14.63
N LEU A 57 27.36 3.33 -14.36
CA LEU A 57 28.31 4.30 -14.88
C LEU A 57 28.26 4.44 -16.42
N PRO A 58 28.39 3.37 -17.23
CA PRO A 58 28.31 3.47 -18.69
C PRO A 58 26.92 3.88 -19.19
N ALA A 59 25.87 3.54 -18.43
CA ALA A 59 24.52 3.96 -18.75
C ALA A 59 24.28 5.45 -18.47
N ALA A 60 24.84 5.97 -17.37
CA ALA A 60 24.73 7.37 -16.99
C ALA A 60 25.46 8.30 -17.97
N GLU A 61 26.65 7.90 -18.44
CA GLU A 61 27.40 8.61 -19.49
C GLU A 61 26.57 8.70 -20.77
N PHE A 62 26.01 7.58 -21.23
CA PHE A 62 25.14 7.54 -22.40
C PHE A 62 23.90 8.43 -22.24
N LEU A 63 23.25 8.39 -21.07
CA LEU A 63 22.04 9.19 -20.78
C LEU A 63 22.36 10.70 -20.80
N MET A 64 23.55 11.09 -20.34
CA MET A 64 24.00 12.48 -20.37
C MET A 64 24.34 12.94 -21.80
N GLU A 65 25.07 12.13 -22.55
CA GLU A 65 25.41 12.44 -23.95
C GLU A 65 24.20 12.61 -24.86
N ASN A 66 23.14 11.86 -24.57
CA ASN A 66 21.89 11.93 -25.35
C ASN A 66 20.85 12.89 -24.76
N GLY A 67 21.20 13.66 -23.72
CA GLY A 67 20.33 14.68 -23.15
C GLY A 67 19.14 14.13 -22.35
N TYR A 68 19.19 12.87 -21.91
CA TYR A 68 18.16 12.28 -21.06
C TYR A 68 18.31 12.65 -19.58
N ILE A 69 19.49 13.10 -19.17
CA ILE A 69 19.78 13.65 -17.84
C ILE A 69 20.61 14.94 -17.99
N SER A 70 20.38 15.90 -17.09
CA SER A 70 21.08 17.19 -17.10
C SER A 70 22.35 17.17 -16.24
N GLU A 71 22.37 16.34 -15.21
CA GLU A 71 23.48 16.23 -14.25
C GLU A 71 23.62 14.77 -13.80
N LEU A 72 24.87 14.36 -13.54
CA LEU A 72 25.16 13.05 -12.94
C LEU A 72 24.81 13.10 -11.45
N PRO A 73 24.10 12.10 -10.91
CA PRO A 73 23.83 12.02 -9.48
C PRO A 73 25.15 12.01 -8.68
N ALA A 74 25.20 12.79 -7.59
CA ALA A 74 26.37 12.91 -6.73
C ALA A 74 26.87 11.55 -6.18
N GLU A 75 25.97 10.57 -6.10
CA GLU A 75 26.27 9.19 -5.68
C GLU A 75 27.14 8.40 -6.68
N LEU A 76 27.22 8.84 -7.94
CA LEU A 76 28.08 8.25 -8.98
C LEU A 76 29.42 8.96 -9.08
N THR A 77 29.54 10.21 -8.59
CA THR A 77 30.75 11.04 -8.72
C THR A 77 31.66 11.02 -7.48
N ALA A 78 31.22 10.41 -6.36
CA ALA A 78 32.04 10.30 -5.15
C ALA A 78 33.19 9.31 -5.38
N ASP A 79 34.41 9.85 -5.52
CA ASP A 79 35.66 9.10 -5.65
C ASP A 79 36.05 8.52 -4.28
N ASP A 80 36.43 7.23 -4.27
CA ASP A 80 36.99 6.54 -3.11
C ASP A 80 38.47 6.96 -2.95
N SER A 81 38.73 8.06 -2.22
CA SER A 81 40.04 8.27 -1.66
C SER A 81 40.01 9.07 -0.38
N GLU A 82 40.59 8.44 0.65
CA GLU A 82 41.08 8.93 1.93
C GLU A 82 40.23 8.77 3.18
N ALA A 83 40.59 7.69 3.91
CA ALA A 83 40.62 7.68 5.38
C ALA A 83 41.91 8.39 5.86
N PRO A 84 42.02 8.98 7.10
CA PRO A 84 42.22 8.11 8.24
C PRO A 84 41.66 8.57 9.62
N ASP A 85 41.51 7.59 10.50
CA ASP A 85 41.72 7.55 11.98
C ASP A 85 41.25 8.70 12.88
N ASP A 86 40.47 8.46 13.93
CA ASP A 86 40.76 7.74 15.15
C ASP A 86 39.60 7.80 16.18
N LYS A 87 39.37 6.65 16.85
CA LYS A 87 38.84 6.43 18.22
C LYS A 87 37.49 6.99 18.67
N ALA A 88 36.65 6.28 19.29
CA ALA A 88 36.59 5.02 20.02
C ALA A 88 35.18 4.82 20.62
N LEU A 89 34.86 3.60 20.82
CA LEU A 89 34.04 2.89 21.83
C LEU A 89 32.56 2.58 21.52
N ALA A 90 32.43 1.32 21.14
CA ALA A 90 31.58 0.25 21.71
C ALA A 90 30.07 0.49 21.78
N SER A 91 29.28 -0.31 21.10
CA SER A 91 28.95 -1.70 21.38
C SER A 91 27.94 -2.27 20.36
N SER A 92 28.32 -3.38 19.81
CA SER A 92 27.57 -4.58 19.39
C SER A 92 26.08 -4.51 19.10
N GLY A 93 25.74 -4.93 17.86
CA GLY A 93 24.48 -5.56 17.51
C GLY A 93 24.21 -5.54 16.00
N PRO A 94 23.81 -6.67 15.40
CA PRO A 94 23.96 -6.93 13.98
C PRO A 94 22.92 -6.27 13.10
N GLY A 95 23.38 -5.89 11.94
CA GLY A 95 22.75 -5.64 10.69
C GLY A 95 21.23 -5.48 10.62
N CYS A 96 20.78 -4.30 10.25
CA CYS A 96 19.47 -4.14 9.64
C CYS A 96 19.63 -3.27 8.41
N THR A 97 19.29 -3.88 7.29
CA THR A 97 19.02 -3.31 5.98
C THR A 97 18.49 -1.88 6.05
N SER A 98 19.02 -1.02 5.19
CA SER A 98 18.55 0.33 4.90
C SER A 98 17.02 0.34 4.74
N SER A 99 16.32 0.64 5.82
CA SER A 99 14.93 1.06 5.78
C SER A 99 14.93 2.49 5.25
N GLU A 100 14.35 2.72 4.09
CA GLU A 100 13.81 4.02 3.75
C GLU A 100 13.04 4.50 4.98
N GLU A 101 13.42 5.62 5.56
CA GLU A 101 12.67 6.25 6.65
C GLU A 101 11.30 6.62 6.07
N ILE A 102 10.32 5.73 6.25
CA ILE A 102 8.93 6.02 5.91
C ILE A 102 8.51 7.11 6.90
N THR A 103 8.53 8.33 6.44
CA THR A 103 8.11 9.48 7.22
C THR A 103 6.61 9.34 7.47
N THR A 104 6.21 9.28 8.73
CA THR A 104 4.80 9.28 9.12
C THR A 104 4.29 10.70 9.26
N THR A 105 3.02 10.91 8.96
CA THR A 105 2.29 12.12 9.27
C THR A 105 1.03 11.77 10.04
N THR A 106 0.62 12.67 10.91
CA THR A 106 -0.51 12.43 11.81
C THR A 106 -1.76 13.12 11.28
N LEU A 107 -2.79 12.33 10.98
CA LEU A 107 -4.13 12.81 10.66
C LEU A 107 -4.90 13.01 11.96
N ARG A 108 -5.40 14.22 12.22
CA ARG A 108 -6.29 14.53 13.34
C ARG A 108 -7.67 14.90 12.83
N ILE A 109 -8.70 14.15 13.24
CA ILE A 109 -10.11 14.41 12.91
C ILE A 109 -10.83 14.77 14.19
N TYR A 110 -11.42 15.98 14.22
CA TYR A 110 -12.23 16.42 15.35
C TYR A 110 -13.62 15.81 15.26
N GLU A 111 -14.03 15.13 16.31
CA GLU A 111 -15.30 14.42 16.40
C GLU A 111 -15.83 14.49 17.83
N PRO A 112 -16.60 15.54 18.18
CA PRO A 112 -16.99 15.84 19.57
C PRO A 112 -18.01 14.87 20.15
N ASP A 113 -18.82 14.23 19.30
CA ASP A 113 -19.96 13.44 19.77
C ASP A 113 -19.64 11.95 19.94
N TRP A 114 -18.48 11.67 20.55
CA TRP A 114 -18.10 10.30 20.89
C TRP A 114 -18.88 9.77 22.11
N THR A 115 -19.28 8.51 22.04
CA THR A 115 -19.75 7.73 23.17
C THR A 115 -18.79 6.58 23.41
N VAL A 116 -18.75 6.03 24.62
CA VAL A 116 -17.94 4.84 24.94
C VAL A 116 -18.21 3.71 23.93
N GLN A 117 -19.47 3.51 23.55
CA GLN A 117 -19.84 2.48 22.58
C GLN A 117 -19.27 2.75 21.19
N SER A 118 -19.33 3.99 20.70
CA SER A 118 -18.78 4.33 19.38
C SER A 118 -17.25 4.27 19.36
N MET A 119 -16.57 4.67 20.44
CA MET A 119 -15.14 4.50 20.60
C MET A 119 -14.74 3.02 20.60
N THR A 120 -15.45 2.20 21.37
CA THR A 120 -15.25 0.74 21.37
C THR A 120 -15.47 0.14 19.99
N ASN A 121 -16.52 0.54 19.29
CA ASN A 121 -16.80 0.06 17.93
C ASN A 121 -15.68 0.45 16.96
N PHE A 122 -15.15 1.66 17.08
CA PHE A 122 -14.06 2.14 16.22
C PHE A 122 -12.78 1.33 16.45
N ILE A 123 -12.38 1.13 17.70
CA ILE A 123 -11.21 0.32 18.05
C ILE A 123 -11.39 -1.15 17.61
N HIS A 124 -12.57 -1.73 17.84
CA HIS A 124 -12.87 -3.09 17.36
C HIS A 124 -12.82 -3.20 15.84
N MET A 125 -13.27 -2.18 15.11
CA MET A 125 -13.20 -2.12 13.65
C MET A 125 -11.75 -2.04 13.17
N LEU A 126 -10.95 -1.17 13.77
CA LEU A 126 -9.53 -1.05 13.45
C LEU A 126 -8.78 -2.34 13.75
N TYR A 127 -9.00 -2.94 14.93
CA TYR A 127 -8.38 -4.22 15.31
C TYR A 127 -8.72 -5.34 14.33
N ALA A 128 -10.01 -5.45 13.96
CA ALA A 128 -10.46 -6.48 13.02
C ALA A 128 -9.82 -6.36 11.63
N HIS A 129 -9.48 -5.14 11.21
CA HIS A 129 -8.97 -4.84 9.88
C HIS A 129 -7.52 -4.31 9.88
N GLN A 130 -6.79 -4.31 11.02
CA GLN A 130 -5.47 -3.67 11.10
C GLN A 130 -4.45 -4.23 10.09
N ASP A 131 -4.41 -5.55 9.90
CA ASP A 131 -3.49 -6.16 8.94
C ASP A 131 -3.85 -5.76 7.49
N LEU A 132 -5.14 -5.64 7.21
CA LEU A 132 -5.64 -5.19 5.93
C LEU A 132 -5.35 -3.70 5.69
N ILE A 133 -5.57 -2.86 6.71
CA ILE A 133 -5.26 -1.42 6.67
C ILE A 133 -3.77 -1.23 6.45
N ASN A 134 -2.91 -1.89 7.21
CA ASN A 134 -1.46 -1.79 7.08
C ASN A 134 -0.98 -2.17 5.67
N ARG A 135 -1.56 -3.24 5.09
CA ARG A 135 -1.26 -3.63 3.70
C ARG A 135 -1.79 -2.62 2.67
N MET A 136 -2.98 -2.04 2.88
CA MET A 136 -3.50 -0.98 2.02
C MET A 136 -2.62 0.27 2.03
N LEU A 137 -2.11 0.62 3.22
CA LEU A 137 -1.22 1.76 3.43
C LEU A 137 0.25 1.45 3.10
N GLN A 138 0.57 0.18 2.84
CA GLN A 138 1.94 -0.32 2.62
C GLN A 138 2.89 0.01 3.79
N MET A 139 2.35 0.13 4.99
CA MET A 139 3.09 0.52 6.18
C MET A 139 2.45 -0.10 7.43
N ASN A 140 3.28 -0.58 8.34
CA ASN A 140 2.83 -1.10 9.65
C ASN A 140 2.62 0.07 10.63
N CYS A 141 1.72 0.99 10.29
CA CYS A 141 1.45 2.18 11.09
C CYS A 141 0.45 1.92 12.23
N LEU A 142 -0.43 0.93 12.09
CA LEU A 142 -1.49 0.63 13.04
C LEU A 142 -1.25 -0.71 13.71
N ARG A 143 -1.17 -0.72 15.03
CA ARG A 143 -1.13 -1.93 15.84
C ARG A 143 -2.00 -1.78 17.07
N ILE A 144 -2.86 -2.75 17.29
CA ILE A 144 -3.70 -2.90 18.48
C ILE A 144 -3.53 -4.33 18.96
N ASP A 145 -3.06 -4.52 20.18
CA ASP A 145 -2.83 -5.84 20.76
C ASP A 145 -4.14 -6.48 21.24
N GLU A 146 -4.19 -7.79 21.16
CA GLU A 146 -5.35 -8.57 21.65
C GLU A 146 -5.60 -8.37 23.15
N VAL A 147 -4.53 -8.17 23.93
CA VAL A 147 -4.62 -7.89 25.37
C VAL A 147 -5.48 -6.66 25.65
N PHE A 148 -5.30 -5.58 24.88
CA PHE A 148 -6.12 -4.39 25.00
C PHE A 148 -7.60 -4.68 24.70
N ILE A 149 -7.88 -5.46 23.66
CA ILE A 149 -9.25 -5.83 23.29
C ILE A 149 -9.92 -6.68 24.38
N GLN A 150 -9.17 -7.60 25.01
CA GLN A 150 -9.67 -8.41 26.13
C GLN A 150 -9.96 -7.54 27.36
N ASN A 151 -9.08 -6.59 27.67
CA ASN A 151 -9.28 -5.62 28.74
C ASN A 151 -10.52 -4.75 28.48
N LEU A 152 -10.68 -4.27 27.26
CA LEU A 152 -11.84 -3.46 26.84
C LEU A 152 -13.16 -4.25 26.95
N ALA A 153 -13.14 -5.56 26.75
CA ALA A 153 -14.30 -6.43 26.94
C ALA A 153 -14.65 -6.72 28.40
N THR A 154 -13.66 -6.67 29.28
CA THR A 154 -13.79 -7.04 30.71
C THR A 154 -14.13 -5.84 31.60
N ILE A 155 -13.55 -4.67 31.28
CA ILE A 155 -13.71 -3.44 32.07
C ILE A 155 -15.00 -2.75 31.67
N ARG A 156 -15.84 -2.44 32.65
CA ARG A 156 -17.06 -1.67 32.43
C ARG A 156 -16.72 -0.17 32.44
N LEU A 157 -16.55 0.41 31.27
CA LEU A 157 -16.34 1.84 31.09
C LEU A 157 -17.67 2.59 31.22
N THR A 158 -17.69 3.65 32.05
CA THR A 158 -18.91 4.41 32.33
C THR A 158 -18.94 5.75 31.61
N CYS A 159 -17.80 6.34 31.33
CA CYS A 159 -17.69 7.63 30.67
C CYS A 159 -16.56 7.64 29.61
N VAL A 160 -16.55 8.66 28.76
CA VAL A 160 -15.53 8.87 27.72
C VAL A 160 -14.14 9.04 28.33
N SER A 161 -14.05 9.77 29.45
CA SER A 161 -12.76 9.98 30.14
C SER A 161 -12.12 8.68 30.64
N ASP A 162 -12.93 7.71 31.11
CA ASP A 162 -12.41 6.39 31.49
C ASP A 162 -11.80 5.66 30.29
N PHE A 163 -12.46 5.77 29.12
CA PHE A 163 -11.97 5.19 27.88
C PHE A 163 -10.66 5.85 27.43
N GLU A 164 -10.59 7.19 27.45
CA GLU A 164 -9.38 7.95 27.11
C GLU A 164 -8.20 7.58 28.02
N THR A 165 -8.44 7.49 29.33
CA THR A 165 -7.40 7.06 30.30
C THR A 165 -6.89 5.67 29.96
N MET A 166 -7.79 4.72 29.71
CA MET A 166 -7.44 3.35 29.32
C MET A 166 -6.65 3.30 28.01
N MET A 167 -7.01 4.15 27.03
CA MET A 167 -6.27 4.28 25.76
C MET A 167 -4.85 4.82 26.00
N HIS A 168 -4.70 5.89 26.79
CA HIS A 168 -3.40 6.46 27.10
C HIS A 168 -2.48 5.47 27.82
N ASP A 169 -3.03 4.69 28.77
CA ASP A 169 -2.26 3.66 29.46
C ASP A 169 -1.84 2.54 28.51
N ALA A 170 -2.72 2.11 27.60
CA ALA A 170 -2.41 1.10 26.59
C ALA A 170 -1.35 1.59 25.57
N ILE A 171 -1.40 2.86 25.16
CA ILE A 171 -0.39 3.48 24.29
C ILE A 171 0.97 3.52 25.04
N ARG A 172 0.98 3.95 26.30
CA ARG A 172 2.19 3.99 27.14
C ARG A 172 2.79 2.60 27.36
N ALA A 173 1.93 1.58 27.47
CA ALA A 173 2.35 0.18 27.57
C ALA A 173 2.77 -0.46 26.24
N GLY A 174 2.69 0.27 25.11
CA GLY A 174 3.03 -0.24 23.78
C GLY A 174 2.01 -1.24 23.20
N GLN A 175 0.82 -1.34 23.80
CA GLN A 175 -0.26 -2.21 23.33
C GLN A 175 -1.00 -1.61 22.12
N ILE A 176 -0.92 -0.30 21.94
CA ILE A 176 -1.52 0.42 20.82
C ILE A 176 -0.48 1.35 20.22
N THR A 177 -0.36 1.33 18.91
CA THR A 177 0.43 2.30 18.14
C THR A 177 -0.36 2.77 16.93
N GLY A 178 -0.11 4.02 16.52
CA GLY A 178 -0.68 4.59 15.29
C GLY A 178 -2.12 5.08 15.39
N VAL A 179 -2.76 4.96 16.55
CA VAL A 179 -4.10 5.54 16.79
C VAL A 179 -4.23 6.03 18.21
N ASN A 180 -4.86 7.19 18.38
CA ASN A 180 -5.26 7.74 19.68
C ASN A 180 -6.65 8.38 19.58
N LEU A 181 -7.42 8.26 20.66
CA LEU A 181 -8.70 8.95 20.84
C LEU A 181 -8.58 9.82 22.10
N ASP A 182 -8.64 11.11 21.92
CA ASP A 182 -8.41 12.07 22.98
C ASP A 182 -9.15 13.38 22.74
N ALA A 183 -9.75 13.95 23.79
CA ALA A 183 -10.41 15.26 23.79
C ALA A 183 -11.37 15.46 22.61
N GLY A 184 -12.16 14.44 22.26
CA GLY A 184 -13.11 14.51 21.15
C GLY A 184 -12.45 14.49 19.78
N ALA A 185 -11.21 14.04 19.67
CA ALA A 185 -10.51 13.89 18.40
C ALA A 185 -9.98 12.47 18.22
N VAL A 186 -9.95 12.03 16.97
CA VAL A 186 -9.26 10.82 16.53
C VAL A 186 -7.96 11.23 15.86
N THR A 187 -6.87 10.66 16.34
CA THR A 187 -5.54 10.85 15.76
C THR A 187 -5.05 9.53 15.19
N VAL A 188 -4.63 9.53 13.93
CA VAL A 188 -4.14 8.33 13.25
C VAL A 188 -2.84 8.65 12.52
N ASP A 189 -1.82 7.81 12.71
CA ASP A 189 -0.56 7.92 12.00
C ASP A 189 -0.68 7.23 10.65
N LEU A 190 -0.35 7.97 9.60
CA LEU A 190 -0.46 7.54 8.21
C LEU A 190 0.90 7.73 7.50
N PRO A 191 1.20 6.97 6.45
CA PRO A 191 2.39 7.22 5.66
C PRO A 191 2.35 8.62 5.05
N TYR A 192 3.45 9.35 5.18
CA TYR A 192 3.59 10.62 4.48
C TYR A 192 3.79 10.34 3.00
N GLU A 193 2.89 10.83 2.18
CA GLU A 193 3.01 10.76 0.73
C GLU A 193 3.04 12.16 0.15
N ARG A 194 3.99 12.43 -0.74
CA ARG A 194 4.01 13.67 -1.53
C ARG A 194 2.79 13.80 -2.43
N ASP A 195 2.19 12.67 -2.80
CA ASP A 195 0.98 12.63 -3.62
C ASP A 195 -0.25 12.94 -2.75
N SER A 196 -0.79 14.13 -2.92
CA SER A 196 -1.97 14.61 -2.21
C SER A 196 -3.22 13.75 -2.41
N ILE A 197 -3.33 13.02 -3.52
CA ILE A 197 -4.50 12.19 -3.83
C ILE A 197 -4.58 10.99 -2.89
N ARG A 198 -3.47 10.30 -2.63
CA ARG A 198 -3.45 9.16 -1.70
C ARG A 198 -3.79 9.59 -0.29
N TRP A 199 -3.25 10.74 0.14
CA TRP A 199 -3.59 11.32 1.44
C TRP A 199 -5.09 11.57 1.60
N VAL A 200 -5.75 12.11 0.57
CA VAL A 200 -7.20 12.29 0.55
C VAL A 200 -7.92 10.95 0.69
N PHE A 201 -7.47 9.91 0.00
CA PHE A 201 -8.09 8.58 0.10
C PHE A 201 -7.91 7.96 1.50
N TYR A 202 -6.74 8.12 2.13
CA TYR A 202 -6.50 7.66 3.49
C TYR A 202 -7.40 8.41 4.50
N SER A 203 -7.50 9.72 4.38
CA SER A 203 -8.36 10.51 5.25
C SER A 203 -9.85 10.17 5.08
N GLN A 204 -10.30 9.92 3.85
CA GLN A 204 -11.66 9.46 3.56
C GLN A 204 -11.93 8.08 4.18
N LEU A 205 -10.97 7.15 4.10
CA LEU A 205 -11.09 5.83 4.71
C LEU A 205 -11.30 5.93 6.23
N ILE A 206 -10.45 6.70 6.91
CA ILE A 206 -10.55 6.88 8.38
C ILE A 206 -11.87 7.57 8.74
N SER A 207 -12.26 8.61 8.01
CA SER A 207 -13.54 9.31 8.23
C SER A 207 -14.75 8.37 8.05
N ALA A 208 -14.71 7.49 7.06
CA ALA A 208 -15.76 6.48 6.85
C ALA A 208 -15.79 5.43 7.97
N CYS A 209 -14.63 5.02 8.49
CA CYS A 209 -14.55 4.14 9.66
C CYS A 209 -15.18 4.78 10.90
N ILE A 210 -14.92 6.07 11.15
CA ILE A 210 -15.52 6.83 12.25
C ILE A 210 -17.05 6.85 12.11
N LYS A 211 -17.55 7.22 10.94
CA LYS A 211 -19.00 7.24 10.65
C LYS A 211 -19.65 5.88 10.84
N ALA A 212 -19.01 4.82 10.34
CA ALA A 212 -19.50 3.46 10.47
C ALA A 212 -19.51 2.99 11.94
N ALA A 213 -18.49 3.33 12.72
CA ALA A 213 -18.41 3.00 14.15
C ALA A 213 -19.50 3.68 14.98
N LYS A 214 -19.82 4.95 14.68
CA LYS A 214 -20.90 5.72 15.32
C LYS A 214 -22.29 5.15 14.95
N ALA A 215 -22.48 4.73 13.71
CA ALA A 215 -23.73 4.16 13.25
C ALA A 215 -23.96 2.71 13.72
N ALA A 216 -22.91 1.99 14.06
CA ALA A 216 -23.01 0.59 14.45
C ALA A 216 -23.49 0.42 15.91
N LYS A 217 -24.47 -0.47 16.14
CA LYS A 217 -24.85 -0.86 17.51
C LYS A 217 -23.72 -1.59 18.23
N ARG A 218 -23.03 -2.49 17.52
CA ARG A 218 -21.91 -3.28 18.05
C ARG A 218 -21.03 -3.77 16.92
N VAL A 219 -19.71 -3.65 17.10
CA VAL A 219 -18.69 -4.23 16.22
C VAL A 219 -17.97 -5.35 16.98
N LEU A 220 -17.80 -6.50 16.34
CA LEU A 220 -17.06 -7.63 16.92
C LEU A 220 -15.59 -7.52 16.52
N PRO A 221 -14.66 -7.68 17.48
CA PRO A 221 -13.21 -7.60 17.21
C PRO A 221 -12.68 -8.94 16.68
N ARG A 222 -13.16 -9.34 15.49
CA ARG A 222 -12.71 -10.58 14.86
C ARG A 222 -11.74 -10.28 13.75
N ARG A 223 -10.50 -10.74 13.89
CA ARG A 223 -9.48 -10.58 12.84
C ARG A 223 -9.87 -11.33 11.57
N LEU A 224 -9.54 -10.74 10.45
CA LEU A 224 -9.76 -11.32 9.13
C LEU A 224 -8.60 -12.25 8.78
N ASP A 225 -8.92 -13.33 8.07
CA ASP A 225 -7.90 -14.21 7.49
C ASP A 225 -7.25 -13.53 6.28
N SER A 226 -5.92 -13.53 6.24
CA SER A 226 -5.12 -12.83 5.22
C SER A 226 -5.12 -13.50 3.84
N ALA A 227 -5.60 -14.73 3.73
CA ALA A 227 -5.54 -15.50 2.47
C ALA A 227 -6.33 -14.86 1.31
N THR A 228 -7.26 -13.95 1.59
CA THR A 228 -8.17 -13.35 0.61
C THR A 228 -8.36 -11.84 0.80
N ASP A 229 -7.27 -11.14 1.01
CA ASP A 229 -7.26 -9.71 1.35
C ASP A 229 -8.06 -8.83 0.40
N LYS A 230 -7.86 -9.01 -0.90
CA LYS A 230 -8.53 -8.18 -1.91
C LYS A 230 -10.05 -8.36 -1.93
N TYR A 231 -10.52 -9.58 -1.66
CA TYR A 231 -11.95 -9.87 -1.51
C TYR A 231 -12.53 -9.21 -0.26
N HIS A 232 -11.83 -9.35 0.87
CA HIS A 232 -12.25 -8.75 2.14
C HIS A 232 -12.20 -7.22 2.09
N ALA A 233 -11.16 -6.65 1.47
CA ALA A 233 -11.03 -5.22 1.24
C ALA A 233 -12.19 -4.66 0.42
N ASN A 234 -12.51 -5.30 -0.72
CA ASN A 234 -13.61 -4.87 -1.58
C ASN A 234 -14.95 -4.92 -0.83
N ALA A 235 -15.22 -6.02 -0.12
CA ALA A 235 -16.44 -6.17 0.65
C ALA A 235 -16.55 -5.15 1.79
N TRP A 236 -15.42 -4.83 2.46
CA TRP A 236 -15.38 -3.85 3.54
C TRP A 236 -15.53 -2.41 3.02
N LEU A 237 -14.79 -2.03 1.96
CA LEU A 237 -14.91 -0.72 1.33
C LEU A 237 -16.34 -0.45 0.82
N ASN A 238 -17.00 -1.45 0.24
CA ASN A 238 -18.39 -1.33 -0.17
C ASN A 238 -19.34 -1.07 1.04
N ARG A 239 -19.10 -1.73 2.19
CA ARG A 239 -19.86 -1.49 3.42
C ARG A 239 -19.60 -0.11 4.03
N LEU A 240 -18.40 0.43 3.84
CA LEU A 240 -18.04 1.80 4.24
C LEU A 240 -18.63 2.89 3.31
N GLY A 241 -19.33 2.49 2.24
CA GLY A 241 -19.97 3.41 1.31
C GLY A 241 -19.15 3.69 0.04
N PHE A 242 -18.00 3.06 -0.14
CA PHE A 242 -17.15 3.24 -1.32
C PHE A 242 -17.50 2.31 -2.49
N GLY A 243 -18.78 1.91 -2.63
CA GLY A 243 -19.24 0.99 -3.68
C GLY A 243 -19.45 1.63 -5.05
N GLY A 244 -19.73 2.93 -5.10
CA GLY A 244 -20.08 3.66 -6.30
C GLY A 244 -18.95 3.77 -7.35
N SER A 245 -19.32 4.20 -8.57
CA SER A 245 -18.37 4.43 -9.66
C SER A 245 -17.41 5.57 -9.37
N GLU A 246 -17.85 6.57 -8.61
CA GLU A 246 -17.09 7.73 -8.15
C GLU A 246 -15.89 7.34 -7.28
N TYR A 247 -15.99 6.21 -6.54
CA TYR A 247 -14.91 5.70 -5.68
C TYR A 247 -14.02 4.64 -6.36
N LYS A 248 -14.13 4.49 -7.69
CA LYS A 248 -13.34 3.50 -8.44
C LYS A 248 -11.84 3.72 -8.28
N GLU A 249 -11.40 4.98 -8.31
CA GLU A 249 -9.99 5.34 -8.16
C GLU A 249 -9.49 5.10 -6.74
N LEU A 250 -10.25 5.51 -5.72
CA LEU A 250 -9.99 5.21 -4.32
C LEU A 250 -9.80 3.70 -4.10
N ARG A 251 -10.76 2.88 -4.55
CA ARG A 251 -10.64 1.42 -4.42
C ARG A 251 -9.44 0.87 -5.16
N ARG A 252 -9.15 1.39 -6.36
CA ARG A 252 -7.98 0.96 -7.17
C ARG A 252 -6.68 1.25 -6.43
N THR A 253 -6.55 2.43 -5.83
CA THR A 253 -5.38 2.84 -5.08
C THR A 253 -5.21 2.01 -3.81
N LEU A 254 -6.25 1.91 -2.97
CA LEU A 254 -6.19 1.17 -1.71
C LEU A 254 -6.01 -0.35 -1.89
N MET A 255 -6.57 -0.93 -2.96
CA MET A 255 -6.50 -2.38 -3.20
C MET A 255 -5.39 -2.78 -4.18
N GLY A 256 -4.63 -1.84 -4.72
CA GLY A 256 -3.64 -2.11 -5.78
C GLY A 256 -2.59 -3.14 -5.39
N HIS A 257 -2.14 -3.09 -4.15
CA HIS A 257 -1.07 -3.93 -3.60
C HIS A 257 -1.57 -5.20 -2.90
N LEU A 258 -2.90 -5.36 -2.78
CA LEU A 258 -3.46 -6.53 -2.11
C LEU A 258 -3.48 -7.75 -3.02
N TYR A 259 -3.20 -8.91 -2.42
CA TYR A 259 -3.22 -10.18 -3.13
C TYR A 259 -4.65 -10.72 -3.30
N GLY A 260 -4.88 -11.45 -4.40
CA GLY A 260 -6.13 -12.15 -4.67
C GLY A 260 -7.09 -11.41 -5.61
N TYR A 261 -8.35 -11.84 -5.62
CA TYR A 261 -9.41 -11.35 -6.50
C TYR A 261 -10.45 -10.54 -5.73
N ALA A 262 -10.84 -9.39 -6.26
CA ALA A 262 -11.85 -8.54 -5.61
C ALA A 262 -13.26 -9.16 -5.59
N ALA A 263 -13.59 -9.98 -6.61
CA ALA A 263 -14.93 -10.58 -6.79
C ALA A 263 -15.03 -12.02 -6.28
N PHE A 264 -13.91 -12.72 -6.11
CA PHE A 264 -13.91 -14.14 -5.77
C PHE A 264 -13.04 -14.42 -4.55
N LYS A 265 -13.55 -15.26 -3.65
CA LYS A 265 -12.83 -15.66 -2.44
C LYS A 265 -11.68 -16.63 -2.71
N SER A 266 -11.76 -17.41 -3.80
CA SER A 266 -10.70 -18.37 -4.18
C SER A 266 -10.53 -18.40 -5.70
N GLU A 267 -9.37 -18.89 -6.15
CA GLU A 267 -9.07 -19.08 -7.55
C GLU A 267 -10.02 -20.09 -8.20
N ASP A 268 -10.33 -21.19 -7.49
CA ASP A 268 -11.27 -22.21 -7.96
C ASP A 268 -12.65 -21.61 -8.30
N ARG A 269 -13.18 -20.71 -7.44
CA ARG A 269 -14.45 -20.04 -7.70
C ARG A 269 -14.37 -19.10 -8.90
N MET A 270 -13.26 -18.43 -9.08
CA MET A 270 -13.01 -17.58 -10.24
C MET A 270 -12.96 -18.43 -11.52
N GLN A 271 -12.24 -19.56 -11.49
CA GLN A 271 -12.14 -20.47 -12.65
C GLN A 271 -13.48 -21.13 -12.97
N ALA A 272 -14.22 -21.59 -11.96
CA ALA A 272 -15.57 -22.12 -12.15
C ALA A 272 -16.52 -21.10 -12.78
N HIS A 273 -16.43 -19.84 -12.36
CA HIS A 273 -17.23 -18.75 -12.96
C HIS A 273 -16.82 -18.49 -14.41
N LYS A 274 -15.53 -18.47 -14.72
CA LYS A 274 -15.03 -18.32 -16.12
C LYS A 274 -15.51 -19.45 -17.01
N ASN A 275 -15.43 -20.69 -16.53
CA ASN A 275 -15.86 -21.87 -17.28
C ASN A 275 -17.36 -21.81 -17.56
N ARG A 276 -18.19 -21.44 -16.56
CA ARG A 276 -19.63 -21.25 -16.75
C ARG A 276 -19.98 -20.16 -17.76
N LEU A 277 -19.25 -19.04 -17.75
CA LEU A 277 -19.47 -17.97 -18.73
C LEU A 277 -19.04 -18.38 -20.14
N ALA A 278 -17.95 -19.14 -20.27
CA ALA A 278 -17.50 -19.66 -21.56
C ALA A 278 -18.55 -20.62 -22.14
N GLU A 279 -19.10 -21.52 -21.31
CA GLU A 279 -20.15 -22.45 -21.71
C GLU A 279 -21.43 -21.71 -22.13
N GLN A 280 -21.88 -20.70 -21.36
CA GLN A 280 -23.03 -19.88 -21.74
C GLN A 280 -22.84 -19.14 -23.05
N ARG A 281 -21.60 -18.67 -23.35
CA ARG A 281 -21.29 -18.04 -24.64
C ARG A 281 -21.33 -19.04 -25.79
N ARG A 282 -20.86 -20.29 -25.56
CA ARG A 282 -20.89 -21.35 -26.54
C ARG A 282 -22.33 -21.72 -26.91
N ILE A 283 -23.16 -21.96 -25.89
CA ILE A 283 -24.60 -22.28 -26.09
C ILE A 283 -25.29 -21.15 -26.85
N ARG A 284 -25.10 -19.90 -26.46
CA ARG A 284 -25.72 -18.75 -27.15
C ARG A 284 -25.23 -18.61 -28.59
N HIS A 285 -24.00 -19.00 -28.88
CA HIS A 285 -23.46 -18.98 -30.25
C HIS A 285 -24.12 -20.08 -31.10
N GLU A 286 -24.23 -21.28 -30.55
CA GLU A 286 -24.91 -22.41 -31.20
C GLU A 286 -26.39 -22.09 -31.48
N GLU A 287 -27.12 -21.55 -30.48
CA GLU A 287 -28.51 -21.09 -30.66
C GLU A 287 -28.68 -20.02 -31.76
N ASN A 288 -27.74 -19.06 -31.85
CA ASN A 288 -27.76 -18.01 -32.87
C ASN A 288 -27.39 -18.54 -34.26
N GLU A 289 -26.58 -19.59 -34.37
CA GLU A 289 -26.25 -20.22 -35.64
C GLU A 289 -27.43 -21.06 -36.14
N GLU A 290 -28.06 -21.84 -35.26
CA GLU A 290 -29.28 -22.58 -35.58
C GLU A 290 -30.41 -21.66 -36.02
N ALA A 291 -30.60 -20.51 -35.34
CA ALA A 291 -31.62 -19.53 -35.73
C ALA A 291 -31.39 -18.90 -37.10
N LYS A 292 -30.13 -18.78 -37.58
CA LYS A 292 -29.79 -18.27 -38.90
C LYS A 292 -29.97 -19.29 -40.02
N GLU A 293 -29.97 -20.57 -39.69
CA GLU A 293 -30.16 -21.65 -40.66
C GLU A 293 -31.63 -21.89 -41.00
N TYR A 294 -32.55 -21.35 -40.20
CA TYR A 294 -34.02 -21.42 -40.38
C TYR A 294 -34.63 -20.18 -40.98
N ASP A 295 -33.88 -19.11 -41.25
CA ASP A 295 -34.31 -17.91 -41.96
C ASP A 295 -33.81 -17.88 -43.42
#